data_fbf41543adbe8c096c83674eca9e9393
#
_entry.id   fbf41543adbe8c096c83674eca9e9393
#
_cell.length_a   1.000
_cell.length_b   1.000
_cell.length_c   1.000
_cell.angle_alpha   90.00
_cell.angle_beta   90.00
_cell.angle_gamma   90.00
#
_symmetry.space_group_name_H-M   'P 1'
#
loop_
_entity.id
_entity.type
_entity.pdbx_description
1 polymer ?
#
loop_
_entity_poly.entity_id
_entity_poly.type
_entity_poly.pdbx_seq_one_letter_code
_entity_poly.pdbx_strand_id
1 'polypeptide(L)'
;LMINCFWVSGQYKGHGHAKALLQSAIDDARAQGKEGLVTVVGTSKFHFMSDAKWLLRQGFETVEKLPYGFSLLALKINPAAPDPAFKDCILSGVCADKEGVVVYYTHRCPFAEFHVRNSLVNVAESKGIPLKIIRLETMEQAQDAPTPATIFSRSEERRVGKECNAW
;
A
#
# COMPACT_ATOMS: atom_id res chain seq x y z
N LEU A 1 4.55 -13.12 2.08
CA LEU A 1 4.60 -12.00 3.04
C LEU A 1 4.48 -10.66 2.31
N MET A 2 3.72 -9.69 2.86
CA MET A 2 3.54 -8.37 2.23
C MET A 2 4.44 -7.31 2.86
N ILE A 3 5.20 -6.60 2.03
CA ILE A 3 5.95 -5.40 2.41
C ILE A 3 5.08 -4.19 2.09
N ASN A 4 4.66 -3.44 3.09
CA ASN A 4 3.80 -2.27 2.91
C ASN A 4 4.57 -0.96 2.71
N CYS A 5 5.66 -0.79 3.44
CA CYS A 5 6.53 0.40 3.35
C CYS A 5 7.98 -0.03 3.47
N PHE A 6 8.80 0.44 2.55
CA PHE A 6 10.22 0.11 2.51
C PHE A 6 11.03 1.40 2.35
N TRP A 7 11.67 1.84 3.45
CA TRP A 7 12.33 3.12 3.46
C TRP A 7 13.60 3.14 4.30
N VAL A 8 14.62 3.84 3.82
CA VAL A 8 15.86 4.13 4.54
C VAL A 8 16.04 5.64 4.59
N SER A 9 16.26 6.18 5.79
CA SER A 9 16.45 7.62 6.01
C SER A 9 17.65 8.16 5.22
N GLY A 10 17.57 9.45 4.82
CA GLY A 10 18.50 10.08 3.88
C GLY A 10 19.97 9.88 4.19
N GLN A 11 20.38 10.15 5.43
CA GLN A 11 21.79 10.01 5.87
C GLN A 11 22.31 8.57 5.89
N TYR A 12 21.43 7.58 5.92
CA TYR A 12 21.78 6.15 5.94
C TYR A 12 21.69 5.49 4.57
N LYS A 13 21.37 6.25 3.51
CA LYS A 13 21.35 5.72 2.14
C LYS A 13 22.78 5.43 1.66
N GLY A 14 22.93 4.45 0.78
CA GLY A 14 24.23 4.08 0.22
C GLY A 14 25.05 3.12 1.10
N HIS A 15 24.66 2.82 2.32
CA HIS A 15 25.38 1.96 3.27
C HIS A 15 24.91 0.50 3.30
N GLY A 16 24.12 0.07 2.31
CA GLY A 16 23.65 -1.33 2.24
C GLY A 16 22.43 -1.67 3.08
N HIS A 17 21.95 -0.77 3.92
CA HIS A 17 20.81 -1.03 4.83
C HIS A 17 19.54 -1.51 4.14
N ALA A 18 19.23 -0.99 2.95
CA ALA A 18 18.08 -1.45 2.18
C ALA A 18 18.21 -2.93 1.79
N LYS A 19 19.40 -3.38 1.36
CA LYS A 19 19.65 -4.79 1.04
C LYS A 19 19.54 -5.67 2.28
N ALA A 20 20.09 -5.23 3.41
CA ALA A 20 20.01 -5.95 4.68
C ALA A 20 18.57 -6.11 5.15
N LEU A 21 17.75 -5.03 5.08
CA LEU A 21 16.32 -5.09 5.40
C LEU A 21 15.56 -6.05 4.48
N LEU A 22 15.84 -6.02 3.19
CA LEU A 22 15.20 -6.94 2.24
C LEU A 22 15.61 -8.39 2.53
N GLN A 23 16.89 -8.64 2.81
CA GLN A 23 17.37 -9.98 3.17
C GLN A 23 16.66 -10.48 4.45
N SER A 24 16.55 -9.64 5.48
CA SER A 24 15.79 -9.99 6.70
C SER A 24 14.32 -10.35 6.40
N ALA A 25 13.67 -9.61 5.50
CA ALA A 25 12.30 -9.92 5.10
C ALA A 25 12.20 -11.25 4.33
N ILE A 26 13.19 -11.58 3.50
CA ILE A 26 13.26 -12.87 2.79
C ILE A 26 13.45 -14.01 3.80
N ASP A 27 14.35 -13.84 4.75
CA ASP A 27 14.67 -14.86 5.76
C ASP A 27 13.48 -15.10 6.70
N ASP A 28 12.78 -14.03 7.10
CA ASP A 28 11.54 -14.11 7.86
C ASP A 28 10.42 -14.81 7.07
N ALA A 29 10.26 -14.50 5.80
CA ALA A 29 9.31 -15.21 4.94
C ALA A 29 9.61 -16.69 4.83
N ARG A 30 10.87 -17.09 4.69
CA ARG A 30 11.31 -18.49 4.69
C ARG A 30 11.01 -19.18 6.02
N ALA A 31 11.33 -18.53 7.13
CA ALA A 31 11.09 -19.06 8.47
C ALA A 31 9.60 -19.29 8.75
N GLN A 32 8.72 -18.47 8.14
CA GLN A 32 7.27 -18.59 8.22
C GLN A 32 6.67 -19.54 7.15
N GLY A 33 7.47 -20.21 6.34
CA GLY A 33 7.00 -21.09 5.27
C GLY A 33 6.23 -20.36 4.17
N LYS A 34 6.54 -19.07 3.92
CA LYS A 34 5.89 -18.28 2.87
C LYS A 34 6.56 -18.49 1.52
N GLU A 35 5.78 -18.51 0.47
CA GLU A 35 6.21 -18.73 -0.91
C GLU A 35 6.99 -17.53 -1.52
N GLY A 36 6.92 -16.35 -0.91
CA GLY A 36 7.60 -15.16 -1.40
C GLY A 36 7.21 -13.88 -0.68
N LEU A 37 7.72 -12.78 -1.22
CA LEU A 37 7.39 -11.42 -0.82
C LEU A 37 6.55 -10.74 -1.88
N VAL A 38 5.58 -9.93 -1.46
CA VAL A 38 4.77 -9.09 -2.34
C VAL A 38 4.79 -7.65 -1.85
N THR A 39 4.64 -6.72 -2.76
CA THR A 39 4.45 -5.30 -2.44
C THR A 39 3.63 -4.61 -3.51
N VAL A 40 2.86 -3.60 -3.10
CA VAL A 40 2.15 -2.72 -4.02
C VAL A 40 2.99 -1.47 -4.23
N VAL A 41 3.14 -1.07 -5.48
CA VAL A 41 3.85 0.15 -5.87
C VAL A 41 2.99 0.99 -6.79
N GLY A 42 3.18 2.32 -6.75
CA GLY A 42 2.55 3.23 -7.69
C GLY A 42 3.33 3.32 -9.01
N THR A 43 2.64 3.61 -10.10
CA THR A 43 3.27 3.90 -11.40
C THR A 43 3.90 5.29 -11.42
N SER A 44 3.43 6.21 -10.58
CA SER A 44 4.05 7.50 -10.28
C SER A 44 4.73 7.46 -8.91
N LYS A 45 5.55 8.47 -8.60
CA LYS A 45 6.26 8.54 -7.33
C LYS A 45 5.27 8.89 -6.20
N PHE A 46 4.94 7.91 -5.36
CA PHE A 46 4.15 8.11 -4.14
C PHE A 46 5.06 8.25 -2.92
N HIS A 47 4.72 9.15 -1.99
CA HIS A 47 5.56 9.47 -0.83
C HIS A 47 5.77 8.31 0.15
N PHE A 48 4.80 7.42 0.29
CA PHE A 48 4.80 6.34 1.29
C PHE A 48 4.85 4.94 0.69
N MET A 49 5.17 4.83 -0.60
CA MET A 49 5.29 3.54 -1.26
C MET A 49 6.76 3.25 -1.60
N SER A 50 7.07 1.97 -1.69
CA SER A 50 8.39 1.48 -2.01
C SER A 50 8.82 1.89 -3.43
N ASP A 51 10.12 2.09 -3.63
CA ASP A 51 10.70 2.40 -4.94
C ASP A 51 10.66 1.15 -5.85
N ALA A 52 9.73 1.16 -6.81
CA ALA A 52 9.56 0.08 -7.77
C ALA A 52 10.84 -0.23 -8.56
N LYS A 53 11.58 0.81 -8.99
CA LYS A 53 12.82 0.61 -9.77
C LYS A 53 13.90 -0.09 -8.96
N TRP A 54 13.99 0.23 -7.68
CA TRP A 54 14.94 -0.42 -6.80
C TRP A 54 14.55 -1.89 -6.56
N LEU A 55 13.27 -2.17 -6.28
CA LEU A 55 12.76 -3.52 -6.05
C LEU A 55 12.93 -4.43 -7.27
N LEU A 56 12.63 -3.93 -8.47
CA LEU A 56 12.85 -4.67 -9.72
C LEU A 56 14.34 -5.05 -9.89
N ARG A 57 15.27 -4.15 -9.52
CA ARG A 57 16.71 -4.48 -9.51
C ARG A 57 17.11 -5.50 -8.43
N GLN A 58 16.27 -5.74 -7.43
CA GLN A 58 16.49 -6.76 -6.41
C GLN A 58 15.80 -8.11 -6.77
N GLY A 59 15.26 -8.26 -7.97
CA GLY A 59 14.66 -9.50 -8.46
C GLY A 59 13.16 -9.60 -8.26
N PHE A 60 12.49 -8.52 -7.85
CA PHE A 60 11.03 -8.49 -7.92
C PHE A 60 10.58 -8.42 -9.38
N GLU A 61 9.45 -9.04 -9.67
CA GLU A 61 8.79 -8.98 -10.96
C GLU A 61 7.40 -8.33 -10.83
N THR A 62 6.96 -7.64 -11.89
CA THR A 62 5.60 -7.12 -11.94
C THR A 62 4.66 -8.23 -12.36
N VAL A 63 3.80 -8.67 -11.46
CA VAL A 63 2.86 -9.77 -11.70
C VAL A 63 1.47 -9.29 -12.12
N GLU A 64 1.07 -8.10 -11.68
CA GLU A 64 -0.22 -7.52 -12.06
C GLU A 64 -0.18 -5.98 -12.04
N LYS A 65 -1.03 -5.35 -12.89
CA LYS A 65 -1.18 -3.89 -12.97
C LYS A 65 -2.65 -3.51 -12.93
N LEU A 66 -2.95 -2.47 -12.15
CA LEU A 66 -4.27 -1.86 -12.11
C LEU A 66 -4.34 -0.65 -13.05
N PRO A 67 -5.50 -0.41 -13.69
CA PRO A 67 -5.66 0.67 -14.65
C PRO A 67 -5.51 2.07 -14.04
N TYR A 68 -5.64 2.18 -12.71
CA TYR A 68 -5.56 3.45 -11.97
C TYR A 68 -4.23 3.67 -11.25
N GLY A 69 -3.15 3.07 -11.74
CA GLY A 69 -1.80 3.50 -11.39
C GLY A 69 -1.11 2.71 -10.29
N PHE A 70 -1.54 1.49 -9.98
CA PHE A 70 -0.85 0.59 -9.07
C PHE A 70 -0.35 -0.66 -9.79
N SER A 71 0.73 -1.23 -9.26
CA SER A 71 1.27 -2.51 -9.71
C SER A 71 1.57 -3.40 -8.49
N LEU A 72 1.31 -4.70 -8.65
CA LEU A 72 1.72 -5.72 -7.70
C LEU A 72 3.07 -6.26 -8.13
N LEU A 73 4.05 -6.16 -7.25
CA LEU A 73 5.37 -6.76 -7.44
C LEU A 73 5.49 -7.98 -6.54
N ALA A 74 6.12 -9.03 -7.05
CA ALA A 74 6.42 -10.26 -6.31
C ALA A 74 7.89 -10.65 -6.43
N LEU A 75 8.45 -11.16 -5.33
CA LEU A 75 9.73 -11.88 -5.29
C LEU A 75 9.43 -13.29 -4.79
N LYS A 76 9.48 -14.28 -5.68
CA LYS A 76 9.23 -15.67 -5.34
C LYS A 76 10.42 -16.30 -4.64
N ILE A 77 10.20 -16.89 -3.48
CA ILE A 77 11.17 -17.76 -2.77
C ILE A 77 11.06 -19.19 -3.34
N ASN A 78 9.83 -19.63 -3.58
CA ASN A 78 9.55 -20.87 -4.32
C ASN A 78 9.18 -20.50 -5.77
N PRO A 79 10.03 -20.80 -6.77
CA PRO A 79 9.74 -20.49 -8.17
C PRO A 79 8.48 -21.15 -8.73
N ALA A 80 8.06 -22.29 -8.14
CA ALA A 80 6.87 -23.02 -8.56
C ALA A 80 5.57 -22.44 -7.97
N ALA A 81 5.65 -21.49 -7.04
CA ALA A 81 4.48 -20.87 -6.47
C ALA A 81 3.67 -20.10 -7.53
N PRO A 82 2.32 -20.11 -7.45
CA PRO A 82 1.49 -19.30 -8.33
C PRO A 82 1.79 -17.81 -8.16
N ASP A 83 1.55 -17.04 -9.20
CA ASP A 83 1.63 -15.59 -9.10
C ASP A 83 0.55 -15.06 -8.17
N PRO A 84 0.88 -14.15 -7.25
CA PRO A 84 -0.12 -13.47 -6.46
C PRO A 84 -0.93 -12.52 -7.37
N ALA A 85 -2.21 -12.34 -7.04
CA ALA A 85 -3.10 -11.47 -7.76
C ALA A 85 -3.83 -10.51 -6.81
N PHE A 86 -4.32 -9.41 -7.34
CA PHE A 86 -5.25 -8.55 -6.63
C PHE A 86 -6.61 -9.25 -6.51
N LYS A 87 -7.32 -8.99 -5.41
CA LYS A 87 -8.70 -9.44 -5.27
C LYS A 87 -9.65 -8.59 -6.14
N ASP A 88 -10.78 -9.17 -6.53
CA ASP A 88 -11.78 -8.54 -7.39
C ASP A 88 -12.30 -7.20 -6.85
N CYS A 89 -12.40 -7.07 -5.52
CA CYS A 89 -12.82 -5.83 -4.87
C CYS A 89 -11.93 -4.62 -5.21
N ILE A 90 -10.67 -4.86 -5.58
CA ILE A 90 -9.70 -3.81 -5.93
C ILE A 90 -9.74 -3.49 -7.43
N LEU A 91 -10.13 -4.43 -8.29
CA LEU A 91 -10.02 -4.29 -9.74
C LEU A 91 -10.83 -3.10 -10.29
N SER A 92 -11.97 -2.80 -9.70
CA SER A 92 -12.82 -1.66 -10.11
C SER A 92 -12.27 -0.30 -9.65
N GLY A 93 -11.51 -0.25 -8.57
CA GLY A 93 -11.06 1.00 -7.93
C GLY A 93 -12.20 1.87 -7.38
N VAL A 94 -13.41 1.31 -7.27
CA VAL A 94 -14.62 2.02 -6.84
C VAL A 94 -14.88 1.77 -5.36
N CYS A 95 -14.96 2.86 -4.58
CA CYS A 95 -15.45 2.82 -3.22
C CYS A 95 -16.99 2.69 -3.23
N ALA A 96 -17.54 1.78 -2.42
CA ALA A 96 -19.00 1.59 -2.31
C ALA A 96 -19.69 2.80 -1.68
N ASP A 97 -19.02 3.49 -0.77
CA ASP A 97 -19.52 4.70 -0.15
C ASP A 97 -19.34 5.90 -1.09
N LYS A 98 -20.44 6.56 -1.42
CA LYS A 98 -20.48 7.67 -2.39
C LYS A 98 -20.70 9.03 -1.75
N GLU A 99 -20.78 9.14 -0.42
CA GLU A 99 -21.02 10.39 0.27
C GLU A 99 -19.76 10.90 0.97
N GLY A 100 -19.31 12.09 0.59
CA GLY A 100 -18.19 12.78 1.25
C GLY A 100 -16.83 12.17 0.97
N VAL A 101 -16.01 12.10 2.01
CA VAL A 101 -14.66 11.54 1.97
C VAL A 101 -14.61 10.26 2.80
N VAL A 102 -14.14 9.18 2.21
CA VAL A 102 -13.89 7.92 2.91
C VAL A 102 -12.39 7.68 3.00
N VAL A 103 -11.91 7.37 4.20
CA VAL A 103 -10.50 7.10 4.47
C VAL A 103 -10.32 5.71 5.02
N TYR A 104 -9.44 4.94 4.39
CA TYR A 104 -8.96 3.66 4.86
C TYR A 104 -7.54 3.83 5.39
N TYR A 105 -7.26 3.33 6.59
CA TYR A 105 -5.91 3.37 7.13
C TYR A 105 -5.61 2.20 8.08
N THR A 106 -4.33 1.98 8.36
CA THR A 106 -3.86 0.99 9.34
C THR A 106 -2.93 1.63 10.36
N HIS A 107 -2.77 1.02 11.54
CA HIS A 107 -1.78 1.42 12.56
C HIS A 107 -0.32 1.09 12.19
N ARG A 108 -0.06 0.53 11.02
CA ARG A 108 1.29 0.20 10.58
C ARG A 108 2.17 1.41 10.31
N CYS A 109 1.56 2.58 10.12
CA CYS A 109 2.26 3.85 9.93
C CYS A 109 1.77 4.89 10.94
N PRO A 110 2.60 5.31 11.91
CA PRO A 110 2.21 6.30 12.91
C PRO A 110 1.89 7.67 12.28
N PHE A 111 2.52 8.00 11.16
CA PHE A 111 2.23 9.23 10.42
C PHE A 111 0.83 9.21 9.80
N ALA A 112 0.39 8.08 9.26
CA ALA A 112 -0.95 7.93 8.70
C ALA A 112 -2.02 8.10 9.78
N GLU A 113 -1.85 7.46 10.93
CA GLU A 113 -2.77 7.57 12.06
C GLU A 113 -2.84 9.01 12.58
N PHE A 114 -1.69 9.64 12.81
CA PHE A 114 -1.65 11.04 13.26
C PHE A 114 -2.34 11.97 12.26
N HIS A 115 -2.07 11.80 10.97
CA HIS A 115 -2.70 12.60 9.91
C HIS A 115 -4.21 12.43 9.90
N VAL A 116 -4.72 11.19 9.95
CA VAL A 116 -6.15 10.90 9.92
C VAL A 116 -6.87 11.49 11.13
N ARG A 117 -6.34 11.26 12.34
CA ARG A 117 -7.01 11.65 13.59
C ARG A 117 -6.96 13.14 13.89
N ASN A 118 -5.95 13.83 13.39
CA ASN A 118 -5.76 15.25 13.69
C ASN A 118 -5.98 16.12 12.47
N SER A 119 -5.11 16.02 11.45
CA SER A 119 -5.14 16.96 10.32
C SER A 119 -6.39 16.80 9.48
N LEU A 120 -6.76 15.56 9.14
CA LEU A 120 -7.86 15.32 8.22
C LEU A 120 -9.23 15.59 8.84
N VAL A 121 -9.43 15.20 10.11
CA VAL A 121 -10.66 15.49 10.86
C VAL A 121 -10.88 17.01 10.94
N ASN A 122 -9.86 17.75 11.39
CA ASN A 122 -9.97 19.21 11.51
C ASN A 122 -10.29 19.91 10.16
N VAL A 123 -9.67 19.44 9.07
CA VAL A 123 -9.97 19.98 7.73
C VAL A 123 -11.39 19.62 7.28
N ALA A 124 -11.84 18.41 7.50
CA ALA A 124 -13.19 17.99 7.13
C ALA A 124 -14.24 18.78 7.90
N GLU A 125 -14.09 18.94 9.22
CA GLU A 125 -14.96 19.73 10.08
C GLU A 125 -15.00 21.21 9.64
N SER A 126 -13.83 21.83 9.43
CA SER A 126 -13.75 23.23 9.02
C SER A 126 -14.40 23.53 7.68
N LYS A 127 -14.51 22.52 6.81
CA LYS A 127 -15.12 22.63 5.47
C LYS A 127 -16.53 22.04 5.39
N GLY A 128 -17.06 21.51 6.48
CA GLY A 128 -18.36 20.84 6.49
C GLY A 128 -18.45 19.63 5.56
N ILE A 129 -17.33 18.92 5.38
CA ILE A 129 -17.26 17.73 4.50
C ILE A 129 -17.53 16.48 5.33
N PRO A 130 -18.54 15.64 4.97
CA PRO A 130 -18.75 14.35 5.61
C PRO A 130 -17.48 13.49 5.49
N LEU A 131 -16.99 12.97 6.63
CA LEU A 131 -15.78 12.17 6.70
C LEU A 131 -16.09 10.82 7.35
N LYS A 132 -15.86 9.74 6.62
CA LYS A 132 -15.93 8.37 7.13
C LYS A 132 -14.52 7.82 7.25
N ILE A 133 -14.15 7.39 8.45
CA ILE A 133 -12.85 6.81 8.76
C ILE A 133 -13.00 5.34 9.02
N ILE A 134 -12.29 4.51 8.25
CA ILE A 134 -12.30 3.05 8.35
C ILE A 134 -10.88 2.59 8.69
N ARG A 135 -10.71 2.07 9.89
CA ARG A 135 -9.47 1.46 10.33
C ARG A 135 -9.44 -0.01 9.96
N LEU A 136 -8.42 -0.41 9.22
CA LEU A 136 -8.18 -1.80 8.85
C LEU A 136 -7.34 -2.47 9.94
N GLU A 137 -7.92 -3.40 10.68
CA GLU A 137 -7.32 -4.03 11.85
C GLU A 137 -6.80 -5.43 11.57
N THR A 138 -7.41 -6.13 10.60
CA THR A 138 -7.05 -7.51 10.25
C THR A 138 -6.55 -7.61 8.81
N MET A 139 -5.93 -8.74 8.50
CA MET A 139 -5.48 -9.05 7.15
C MET A 139 -6.67 -9.14 6.19
N GLU A 140 -7.75 -9.78 6.61
CA GLU A 140 -8.98 -9.96 5.82
C GLU A 140 -9.59 -8.60 5.47
N GLN A 141 -9.73 -7.70 6.45
CA GLN A 141 -10.22 -6.34 6.22
C GLN A 141 -9.34 -5.58 5.22
N ALA A 142 -8.01 -5.73 5.32
CA ALA A 142 -7.10 -5.10 4.38
C ALA A 142 -7.18 -5.69 2.97
N GLN A 143 -7.43 -7.00 2.86
CA GLN A 143 -7.61 -7.68 1.58
C GLN A 143 -8.97 -7.39 0.93
N ASP A 144 -9.99 -7.09 1.70
CA ASP A 144 -11.33 -6.78 1.21
C ASP A 144 -11.59 -5.27 1.04
N ALA A 145 -10.59 -4.44 1.41
CA ALA A 145 -10.67 -3.00 1.18
C ALA A 145 -10.66 -2.68 -0.33
N PRO A 146 -11.42 -1.67 -0.78
CA PRO A 146 -11.51 -1.30 -2.20
C PRO A 146 -10.29 -0.51 -2.69
N THR A 147 -9.15 -0.69 -2.05
CA THR A 147 -7.90 0.00 -2.34
C THR A 147 -6.69 -0.88 -2.10
N PRO A 148 -5.69 -0.89 -3.00
CA PRO A 148 -4.43 -1.59 -2.76
C PRO A 148 -3.52 -0.85 -1.77
N ALA A 149 -3.76 0.43 -1.51
CA ALA A 149 -2.98 1.28 -0.61
C ALA A 149 -3.54 1.22 0.83
N THR A 150 -3.42 0.08 1.48
CA THR A 150 -4.05 -0.20 2.78
C THR A 150 -3.41 0.53 3.98
N ILE A 151 -2.20 1.09 3.84
CA ILE A 151 -1.60 1.92 4.88
C ILE A 151 -2.41 3.20 5.07
N PHE A 152 -2.71 3.86 3.95
CA PHE A 152 -3.54 5.06 3.89
C PHE A 152 -4.07 5.21 2.46
N SER A 153 -5.37 5.42 2.35
CA SER A 153 -6.02 5.82 1.10
C SER A 153 -7.23 6.69 1.39
N ARG A 154 -7.55 7.57 0.44
CA ARG A 154 -8.68 8.47 0.49
C ARG A 154 -9.49 8.35 -0.79
N SER A 155 -10.80 8.18 -0.66
CA SER A 155 -11.76 8.21 -1.76
C SER A 155 -12.70 9.40 -1.60
N GLU A 156 -12.99 10.11 -2.70
CA GLU A 156 -13.91 11.26 -2.74
C GLU A 156 -15.00 11.02 -3.81
N GLU A 157 -16.22 11.44 -3.53
CA GLU A 157 -17.41 11.22 -4.36
C GLU A 157 -17.29 11.69 -5.84
N ARG A 158 -16.47 12.69 -6.13
CA ARG A 158 -16.44 13.37 -7.44
C ARG A 158 -15.35 12.91 -8.41
N ARG A 159 -14.58 11.89 -8.09
CA ARG A 159 -13.48 11.42 -8.97
C ARG A 159 -13.50 9.92 -9.21
N VAL A 160 -14.54 9.48 -9.93
CA VAL A 160 -14.41 8.23 -10.70
C VAL A 160 -13.41 8.53 -11.81
N GLY A 161 -12.15 8.13 -11.63
CA GLY A 161 -11.20 8.15 -12.73
C GLY A 161 -9.84 8.77 -12.52
N LYS A 162 -9.54 9.44 -11.41
CA LYS A 162 -8.16 9.87 -11.10
C LYS A 162 -7.97 10.05 -9.59
N GLU A 163 -6.96 9.33 -9.09
CA GLU A 163 -6.34 9.60 -7.79
C GLU A 163 -6.99 8.98 -6.55
N CYS A 164 -6.70 7.66 -6.34
CA CYS A 164 -6.30 7.30 -4.98
C CYS A 164 -4.93 7.98 -4.75
N ASN A 165 -4.93 9.25 -4.36
CA ASN A 165 -3.70 9.93 -3.99
C ASN A 165 -3.31 9.45 -2.60
N ALA A 166 -2.35 8.53 -2.55
CA ALA A 166 -1.53 8.36 -1.37
C ALA A 166 -0.58 9.57 -1.29
N TRP A 167 -0.59 10.26 -0.20
CA TRP A 167 0.36 11.36 0.14
C TRP A 167 1.74 10.81 0.46
#